data_4437b0b31d8d2be01415a214767b4296
#
_entry.id   4437b0b31d8d2be01415a214767b4296
#
_cell.length_a   1.000
_cell.length_b   1.000
_cell.length_c   1.000
_cell.angle_alpha   90.00
_cell.angle_beta   90.00
_cell.angle_gamma   90.00
#
_symmetry.space_group_name_H-M   'P 1'
#
loop_
_entity.id
_entity.type
_entity.pdbx_description
1 polymer ?
#
loop_
_entity_poly.entity_id
_entity_poly.type
_entity_poly.pdbx_seq_one_letter_code
_entity_poly.pdbx_strand_id
1 'polypeptide(L)'
;IKERITDLSGQENQLALEIADLNIRKENALAAIHTELEGIEADRKSTTQSVSADFLALYEKIREGNNGIGAAALAGNQCKGCNLTLNTIELQRIAGLSDDEVVRCEECRCILVRER
;
A
#
# COMPACT_ATOMS: atom_id res chain seq x y z
N ILE A 1 -14.99 -44.29 32.13
CA ILE A 1 -15.18 -42.87 32.51
C ILE A 1 -13.83 -42.20 32.88
N LYS A 2 -13.02 -42.81 33.74
CA LYS A 2 -11.70 -42.27 34.14
C LYS A 2 -10.74 -42.10 32.97
N GLU A 3 -10.64 -43.06 32.07
CA GLU A 3 -9.78 -43.03 30.88
C GLU A 3 -10.15 -41.85 29.95
N ARG A 4 -11.46 -41.59 29.78
CA ARG A 4 -11.95 -40.51 28.95
C ARG A 4 -11.65 -39.13 29.56
N ILE A 5 -11.68 -39.01 30.89
CA ILE A 5 -11.31 -37.78 31.59
C ILE A 5 -9.80 -37.51 31.43
N THR A 6 -8.96 -38.55 31.55
CA THR A 6 -7.51 -38.42 31.35
C THR A 6 -7.17 -38.03 29.92
N ASP A 7 -7.83 -38.61 28.91
CA ASP A 7 -7.64 -38.28 27.52
C ASP A 7 -8.03 -36.86 27.21
N LEU A 8 -9.20 -36.42 27.66
CA LEU A 8 -9.68 -35.02 27.50
C LEU A 8 -8.77 -33.99 28.20
N SER A 9 -8.29 -34.32 29.41
CA SER A 9 -7.33 -33.48 30.12
C SER A 9 -6.00 -33.38 29.36
N GLY A 10 -5.54 -34.45 28.73
CA GLY A 10 -4.37 -34.43 27.86
C GLY A 10 -4.55 -33.56 26.64
N GLN A 11 -5.70 -33.65 25.98
CA GLN A 11 -6.04 -32.81 24.83
C GLN A 11 -6.16 -31.31 25.22
N GLU A 12 -6.79 -31.02 26.36
CA GLU A 12 -6.89 -29.68 26.90
C GLU A 12 -5.50 -29.04 27.13
N ASN A 13 -4.60 -29.79 27.77
CA ASN A 13 -3.22 -29.34 28.00
C ASN A 13 -2.46 -29.11 26.70
N GLN A 14 -2.61 -30.00 25.73
CA GLN A 14 -2.01 -29.85 24.39
C GLN A 14 -2.49 -28.58 23.70
N LEU A 15 -3.81 -28.37 23.65
CA LEU A 15 -4.41 -27.17 23.05
C LEU A 15 -3.98 -25.90 23.78
N ALA A 16 -3.87 -25.93 25.10
CA ALA A 16 -3.40 -24.77 25.87
C ALA A 16 -1.96 -24.40 25.50
N LEU A 17 -1.07 -25.37 25.30
CA LEU A 17 0.29 -25.13 24.83
C LEU A 17 0.33 -24.58 23.41
N GLU A 18 -0.49 -25.11 22.49
CA GLU A 18 -0.60 -24.63 21.12
C GLU A 18 -1.12 -23.18 21.08
N ILE A 19 -2.13 -22.85 21.86
CA ILE A 19 -2.66 -21.48 21.98
C ILE A 19 -1.59 -20.54 22.52
N ALA A 20 -0.83 -20.93 23.53
CA ALA A 20 0.26 -20.13 24.07
C ALA A 20 1.35 -19.85 23.03
N ASP A 21 1.76 -20.87 22.26
CA ASP A 21 2.74 -20.72 21.19
C ASP A 21 2.23 -19.80 20.07
N LEU A 22 0.99 -19.99 19.61
CA LEU A 22 0.35 -19.15 18.59
C LEU A 22 0.22 -17.71 19.04
N ASN A 23 -0.11 -17.45 20.31
CA ASN A 23 -0.16 -16.11 20.87
C ASN A 23 1.21 -15.43 20.86
N ILE A 24 2.28 -16.13 21.25
CA ILE A 24 3.65 -15.60 21.20
C ILE A 24 4.03 -15.26 19.74
N ARG A 25 3.75 -16.14 18.81
CA ARG A 25 4.04 -15.92 17.38
C ARG A 25 3.25 -14.73 16.83
N LYS A 26 1.98 -14.62 17.21
CA LYS A 26 1.14 -13.46 16.85
C LYS A 26 1.72 -12.15 17.39
N GLU A 27 2.06 -12.09 18.67
CA GLU A 27 2.62 -10.89 19.29
C GLU A 27 3.96 -10.49 18.64
N ASN A 28 4.84 -11.44 18.36
CA ASN A 28 6.09 -11.17 17.68
C ASN A 28 5.88 -10.65 16.25
N ALA A 29 4.94 -11.22 15.50
CA ALA A 29 4.59 -10.77 14.15
C ALA A 29 3.99 -9.35 14.17
N LEU A 30 3.09 -9.06 15.10
CA LEU A 30 2.50 -7.73 15.27
C LEU A 30 3.55 -6.69 15.67
N ALA A 31 4.49 -7.01 16.55
CA ALA A 31 5.58 -6.13 16.94
C ALA A 31 6.49 -5.79 15.75
N ALA A 32 6.82 -6.79 14.92
CA ALA A 32 7.61 -6.59 13.69
C ALA A 32 6.89 -5.69 12.69
N ILE A 33 5.60 -5.93 12.45
CA ILE A 33 4.77 -5.10 11.56
C ILE A 33 4.66 -3.66 12.10
N HIS A 34 4.50 -3.49 13.39
CA HIS A 34 4.39 -2.16 14.00
C HIS A 34 5.69 -1.35 13.81
N THR A 35 6.84 -1.97 14.05
CA THR A 35 8.15 -1.34 13.82
C THR A 35 8.33 -0.94 12.34
N GLU A 36 7.93 -1.80 11.42
CA GLU A 36 7.99 -1.51 9.99
C GLU A 36 7.06 -0.35 9.59
N LEU A 37 5.83 -0.32 10.13
CA LEU A 37 4.89 0.79 9.91
C LEU A 37 5.43 2.11 10.43
N GLU A 38 6.00 2.16 11.62
CA GLU A 38 6.61 3.37 12.18
C GLU A 38 7.74 3.90 11.27
N GLY A 39 8.56 3.01 10.73
CA GLY A 39 9.60 3.36 9.75
C GLY A 39 9.02 3.96 8.48
N ILE A 40 8.02 3.33 7.89
CA ILE A 40 7.34 3.80 6.68
C ILE A 40 6.65 5.16 6.92
N GLU A 41 5.99 5.34 8.06
CA GLU A 41 5.34 6.61 8.41
C GLU A 41 6.36 7.74 8.59
N ALA A 42 7.52 7.47 9.20
CA ALA A 42 8.60 8.43 9.34
C ALA A 42 9.17 8.85 7.99
N ASP A 43 9.44 7.90 7.08
CA ASP A 43 9.91 8.15 5.73
C ASP A 43 8.89 8.93 4.91
N ARG A 44 7.62 8.57 5.02
CA ARG A 44 6.52 9.30 4.39
C ARG A 44 6.45 10.74 4.87
N LYS A 45 6.53 10.96 6.17
CA LYS A 45 6.52 12.29 6.78
C LYS A 45 7.69 13.15 6.27
N SER A 46 8.89 12.57 6.20
CA SER A 46 10.07 13.23 5.66
C SER A 46 9.88 13.63 4.19
N THR A 47 9.39 12.70 3.37
CA THR A 47 9.15 12.91 1.93
C THR A 47 8.09 13.99 1.68
N THR A 48 6.99 13.99 2.45
CA THR A 48 5.89 14.94 2.28
C THR A 48 6.25 16.36 2.68
N GLN A 49 7.30 16.58 3.47
CA GLN A 49 7.77 17.93 3.80
C GLN A 49 8.26 18.74 2.59
N SER A 50 8.72 18.05 1.55
CA SER A 50 9.17 18.69 0.30
C SER A 50 8.06 18.91 -0.73
N VAL A 51 6.84 18.49 -0.42
CA VAL A 51 5.68 18.55 -1.33
C VAL A 51 4.74 19.67 -0.90
N SER A 52 4.20 20.45 -1.85
CA SER A 52 3.22 21.49 -1.53
C SER A 52 1.94 20.90 -0.93
N ALA A 53 1.32 21.64 -0.01
CA ALA A 53 0.10 21.21 0.68
C ALA A 53 -1.06 20.90 -0.29
N ASP A 54 -1.21 21.71 -1.34
CA ASP A 54 -2.26 21.53 -2.35
C ASP A 54 -2.04 20.25 -3.18
N PHE A 55 -0.80 19.98 -3.55
CA PHE A 55 -0.45 18.76 -4.28
C PHE A 55 -0.63 17.51 -3.41
N LEU A 56 -0.24 17.59 -2.14
CA LEU A 56 -0.42 16.50 -1.19
C LEU A 56 -1.91 16.20 -0.97
N ALA A 57 -2.76 17.22 -0.83
CA ALA A 57 -4.21 17.07 -0.70
C ALA A 57 -4.82 16.39 -1.94
N LEU A 58 -4.38 16.77 -3.14
CA LEU A 58 -4.80 16.13 -4.39
C LEU A 58 -4.38 14.65 -4.43
N TYR A 59 -3.14 14.36 -4.07
CA TYR A 59 -2.61 13.00 -4.00
C TYR A 59 -3.42 12.11 -3.03
N GLU A 60 -3.68 12.60 -1.82
CA GLU A 60 -4.45 11.85 -0.82
C GLU A 60 -5.88 11.56 -1.29
N LYS A 61 -6.54 12.55 -1.89
CA LYS A 61 -7.89 12.40 -2.45
C LYS A 61 -7.93 11.32 -3.55
N ILE A 62 -6.93 11.32 -4.42
CA ILE A 62 -6.83 10.31 -5.50
C ILE A 62 -6.54 8.94 -4.90
N ARG A 63 -5.62 8.85 -3.94
CA ARG A 63 -5.25 7.62 -3.26
C ARG A 63 -6.42 6.95 -2.56
N GLU A 64 -7.24 7.71 -1.85
CA GLU A 64 -8.45 7.21 -1.19
C GLU A 64 -9.48 6.66 -2.19
N GLY A 65 -9.64 7.30 -3.32
CA GLY A 65 -10.57 6.86 -4.38
C GLY A 65 -10.06 5.72 -5.25
N ASN A 66 -8.78 5.38 -5.19
CA ASN A 66 -8.09 4.44 -6.08
C ASN A 66 -7.39 3.29 -5.35
N ASN A 67 -8.00 2.73 -4.32
CA ASN A 67 -7.47 1.58 -3.57
C ASN A 67 -6.03 1.75 -3.07
N GLY A 68 -5.66 2.96 -2.67
CA GLY A 68 -4.34 3.27 -2.15
C GLY A 68 -3.32 3.72 -3.21
N ILE A 69 -3.71 3.85 -4.48
CA ILE A 69 -2.83 4.29 -5.57
C ILE A 69 -3.11 5.77 -5.89
N GLY A 70 -2.24 6.67 -5.44
CA GLY A 70 -2.33 8.11 -5.74
C GLY A 70 -1.53 8.53 -6.98
N ALA A 71 -0.40 7.88 -7.22
CA ALA A 71 0.48 8.13 -8.35
C ALA A 71 1.01 6.82 -8.93
N ALA A 72 1.31 6.83 -10.22
CA ALA A 72 1.84 5.67 -10.94
C ALA A 72 2.75 6.10 -12.07
N ALA A 73 3.72 5.29 -12.43
CA ALA A 73 4.61 5.55 -13.55
C ALA A 73 3.85 5.46 -14.89
N LEU A 74 4.18 6.38 -15.80
CA LEU A 74 3.86 6.26 -17.20
C LEU A 74 5.03 5.58 -17.91
N ALA A 75 4.93 4.27 -18.11
CA ALA A 75 5.96 3.50 -18.80
C ALA A 75 5.61 3.34 -20.28
N GLY A 76 6.35 4.04 -21.13
CA GLY A 76 6.02 4.11 -22.55
C GLY A 76 4.64 4.73 -22.77
N ASN A 77 3.67 3.91 -23.16
CA ASN A 77 2.29 4.32 -23.39
C ASN A 77 1.29 3.76 -22.37
N GLN A 78 1.78 3.13 -21.28
CA GLN A 78 0.95 2.43 -20.32
C GLN A 78 1.00 3.08 -18.94
N CYS A 79 -0.17 3.34 -18.36
CA CYS A 79 -0.30 3.71 -16.96
C CYS A 79 -0.08 2.49 -16.06
N LYS A 80 0.90 2.53 -15.18
CA LYS A 80 1.19 1.41 -14.25
C LYS A 80 0.22 1.32 -13.06
N GLY A 81 -0.66 2.30 -12.90
CA GLY A 81 -1.71 2.26 -11.87
C GLY A 81 -2.90 1.39 -12.28
N CYS A 82 -3.42 1.56 -13.49
CA CYS A 82 -4.55 0.79 -14.01
C CYS A 82 -4.15 -0.23 -15.09
N ASN A 83 -2.90 -0.23 -15.54
CA ASN A 83 -2.35 -1.06 -16.62
C ASN A 83 -3.00 -0.86 -18.00
N LEU A 84 -3.74 0.24 -18.17
CA LEU A 84 -4.33 0.58 -19.47
C LEU A 84 -3.36 1.42 -20.30
N THR A 85 -3.46 1.26 -21.61
CA THR A 85 -2.68 2.00 -22.58
C THR A 85 -3.37 3.32 -22.91
N LEU A 86 -2.64 4.42 -22.80
CA LEU A 86 -3.11 5.74 -23.19
C LEU A 86 -3.13 5.85 -24.73
N ASN A 87 -4.07 6.62 -25.25
CA ASN A 87 -4.13 6.86 -26.68
C ASN A 87 -3.00 7.81 -27.17
N THR A 88 -2.70 7.76 -28.45
CA THR A 88 -1.59 8.52 -29.05
C THR A 88 -1.75 10.04 -28.88
N ILE A 89 -2.99 10.55 -28.94
CA ILE A 89 -3.29 11.98 -28.82
C ILE A 89 -2.96 12.45 -27.40
N GLU A 90 -3.35 11.69 -26.38
CA GLU A 90 -3.06 11.98 -25.00
C GLU A 90 -1.55 11.93 -24.71
N LEU A 91 -0.85 10.93 -25.26
CA LEU A 91 0.60 10.84 -25.14
C LEU A 91 1.32 12.05 -25.76
N GLN A 92 0.85 12.52 -26.90
CA GLN A 92 1.38 13.75 -27.54
C GLN A 92 1.10 14.98 -26.69
N ARG A 93 -0.10 15.09 -26.12
CA ARG A 93 -0.45 16.17 -25.19
C ARG A 93 0.47 16.17 -23.98
N ILE A 94 0.68 15.02 -23.36
CA ILE A 94 1.55 14.84 -22.19
C ILE A 94 3.00 15.19 -22.52
N ALA A 95 3.48 14.79 -23.69
CA ALA A 95 4.85 15.10 -24.14
C ALA A 95 5.10 16.61 -24.37
N GLY A 96 4.06 17.37 -24.66
CA GLY A 96 4.13 18.83 -24.84
C GLY A 96 4.02 19.65 -23.55
N LEU A 97 3.71 19.00 -22.41
CA LEU A 97 3.58 19.68 -21.12
C LEU A 97 4.94 19.89 -20.45
N SER A 98 5.05 20.97 -19.67
CA SER A 98 6.25 21.21 -18.85
C SER A 98 6.42 20.14 -17.77
N ASP A 99 7.64 19.97 -17.28
CA ASP A 99 7.96 18.96 -16.27
C ASP A 99 7.24 19.19 -14.94
N ASP A 100 6.91 20.44 -14.65
CA ASP A 100 6.22 20.84 -13.42
C ASP A 100 4.69 20.67 -13.48
N GLU A 101 4.15 20.37 -14.65
CA GLU A 101 2.71 20.16 -14.79
C GLU A 101 2.27 18.78 -14.31
N VAL A 102 1.23 18.80 -13.48
CA VAL A 102 0.61 17.58 -12.96
C VAL A 102 -0.23 16.90 -14.05
N VAL A 103 0.18 15.72 -14.44
CA VAL A 103 -0.53 14.90 -15.43
C VAL A 103 -1.34 13.81 -14.71
N ARG A 104 -2.54 13.53 -15.19
CA ARG A 104 -3.42 12.51 -14.63
C ARG A 104 -3.85 11.53 -15.69
N CYS A 105 -3.93 10.26 -15.35
CA CYS A 105 -4.50 9.24 -16.21
C CYS A 105 -5.99 9.51 -16.47
N GLU A 106 -6.43 9.45 -17.72
CA GLU A 106 -7.85 9.65 -18.08
C GLU A 106 -8.75 8.56 -17.50
N GLU A 107 -8.23 7.33 -17.37
CA GLU A 107 -8.99 6.17 -16.93
C GLU A 107 -9.10 6.08 -15.41
N CYS A 108 -7.97 5.97 -14.69
CA CYS A 108 -7.96 5.78 -13.25
C CYS A 108 -7.74 7.08 -12.45
N ARG A 109 -7.48 8.17 -13.12
CA ARG A 109 -7.23 9.51 -12.55
C ARG A 109 -6.02 9.63 -11.62
N CYS A 110 -5.21 8.58 -11.47
CA CYS A 110 -3.96 8.68 -10.71
C CYS A 110 -2.99 9.69 -11.36
N ILE A 111 -2.11 10.25 -10.53
CA ILE A 111 -1.06 11.14 -11.00
C ILE A 111 -0.04 10.31 -11.78
N LEU A 112 0.26 10.73 -13.01
CA LEU A 112 1.25 10.05 -13.85
C LEU A 112 2.64 10.64 -13.62
N VAL A 113 3.57 9.78 -13.21
CA VAL A 113 4.99 10.10 -13.11
C VAL A 113 5.65 9.72 -14.43
N ARG A 114 6.16 10.74 -15.12
CA ARG A 114 6.86 10.57 -16.41
C ARG A 114 8.27 10.06 -16.14
N GLU A 115 8.58 8.88 -16.62
CA GLU A 115 9.96 8.36 -16.62
C GLU A 115 10.72 9.02 -17.76
N ARG A 116 11.90 9.51 -17.46
CA ARG A 116 12.84 10.09 -18.46
C ARG A 116 13.77 9.01 -19.00
#